data_cbbb7b8b5545f03c8ed7b5d252e1921e
#
_entry.id   cbbb7b8b5545f03c8ed7b5d252e1921e
#
_cell.length_a   1.000
_cell.length_b   1.000
_cell.length_c   1.000
_cell.angle_alpha   90.00
_cell.angle_beta   90.00
_cell.angle_gamma   90.00
#
_symmetry.space_group_name_H-M   'P 1'
#
loop_
_entity.id
_entity.type
_entity.pdbx_description
1 polymer ?
#
loop_
_entity_poly.entity_id
_entity_poly.type
_entity_poly.pdbx_seq_one_letter_code
_entity_poly.pdbx_strand_id
1 'polypeptide(L)'
;KKLPITILSRCLQFNLNKLSHDEILNHLKFVMNEENLKFDDNALSKIAEFGNGSMRDALSLLDQSISFGNGSVLEKDLKEMLGLINHDEINHLASLVCDRDAEKILLFVKKMAHKGENLSNALKDLTSLFHKISIAQIINDEKQFSTELMDLANKFTAQDLQLYYQIAINGQKDMSLSPSEQIGLEMTLLRMVTFYPNF
;
A
#
# COMPACT_ATOMS: atom_id res chain seq x y z
N LYS A 1 -2.18 17.50 20.02
CA LYS A 1 -2.54 18.34 21.19
C LYS A 1 -2.77 19.75 20.67
N LYS A 2 -3.97 20.32 20.85
CA LYS A 2 -4.25 21.72 20.50
C LYS A 2 -3.64 22.60 21.58
N LEU A 3 -2.78 23.54 21.20
CA LEU A 3 -2.23 24.55 22.10
C LEU A 3 -3.34 25.52 22.55
N PRO A 4 -3.33 25.95 23.85
CA PRO A 4 -4.29 26.97 24.30
C PRO A 4 -4.17 28.28 23.52
N ILE A 5 -5.31 28.91 23.28
CA ILE A 5 -5.38 30.13 22.46
C ILE A 5 -4.57 31.30 23.07
N THR A 6 -4.42 31.30 24.39
CA THR A 6 -3.61 32.27 25.16
C THR A 6 -2.11 32.18 24.85
N ILE A 7 -1.60 31.02 24.45
CA ILE A 7 -0.21 30.82 24.01
C ILE A 7 -0.11 31.26 22.55
N LEU A 8 -1.06 30.88 21.71
CA LEU A 8 -1.06 31.20 20.28
C LEU A 8 -1.10 32.71 20.02
N SER A 9 -1.78 33.48 20.87
CA SER A 9 -1.88 34.93 20.74
C SER A 9 -0.58 35.69 21.08
N ARG A 10 0.42 35.02 21.68
CA ARG A 10 1.70 35.58 22.10
C ARG A 10 2.91 35.00 21.40
N CYS A 11 2.68 34.11 20.44
CA CYS A 11 3.74 33.44 19.66
C CYS A 11 3.59 33.73 18.18
N LEU A 12 4.71 33.86 17.48
CA LEU A 12 4.75 33.81 16.04
C LEU A 12 4.56 32.35 15.60
N GLN A 13 3.59 32.12 14.73
CA GLN A 13 3.35 30.81 14.15
C GLN A 13 4.06 30.69 12.80
N PHE A 14 4.91 29.68 12.69
CA PHE A 14 5.50 29.29 11.41
C PHE A 14 4.90 27.96 10.98
N ASN A 15 4.29 27.93 9.80
CA ASN A 15 3.85 26.70 9.17
C ASN A 15 5.04 26.06 8.48
N LEU A 16 5.44 24.87 8.97
CA LEU A 16 6.39 24.02 8.29
C LEU A 16 5.62 23.13 7.31
N ASN A 17 5.91 23.29 6.03
CA ASN A 17 5.34 22.42 5.00
C ASN A 17 5.98 21.03 5.06
N LYS A 18 5.22 20.02 4.64
CA LYS A 18 5.77 18.70 4.39
C LYS A 18 6.77 18.79 3.23
N LEU A 19 7.84 18.02 3.34
CA LEU A 19 8.79 17.87 2.24
C LEU A 19 8.15 17.09 1.08
N SER A 20 8.54 17.41 -0.13
CA SER A 20 8.17 16.62 -1.30
C SER A 20 8.89 15.28 -1.30
N HIS A 21 8.33 14.31 -2.05
CA HIS A 21 8.97 13.01 -2.26
C HIS A 21 10.41 13.16 -2.78
N ASP A 22 10.62 14.04 -3.76
CA ASP A 22 11.92 14.22 -4.39
C ASP A 22 12.96 14.85 -3.46
N GLU A 23 12.55 15.79 -2.60
CA GLU A 23 13.45 16.36 -1.60
C GLU A 23 13.92 15.29 -0.60
N ILE A 24 13.02 14.43 -0.15
CA ILE A 24 13.36 13.32 0.76
C ILE A 24 14.26 12.33 0.03
N LEU A 25 13.89 11.89 -1.17
CA LEU A 25 14.66 10.93 -1.97
C LEU A 25 16.09 11.40 -2.23
N ASN A 26 16.25 12.65 -2.63
CA ASN A 26 17.58 13.24 -2.88
C ASN A 26 18.44 13.27 -1.62
N HIS A 27 17.84 13.58 -0.46
CA HIS A 27 18.57 13.57 0.82
C HIS A 27 18.94 12.14 1.25
N LEU A 28 18.06 11.16 1.08
CA LEU A 28 18.37 9.75 1.36
C LEU A 28 19.54 9.26 0.49
N LYS A 29 19.54 9.59 -0.82
CA LYS A 29 20.67 9.28 -1.71
C LYS A 29 21.98 9.92 -1.28
N PHE A 30 21.92 11.18 -0.85
CA PHE A 30 23.07 11.88 -0.31
C PHE A 30 23.65 11.14 0.91
N VAL A 31 22.82 10.80 1.89
CA VAL A 31 23.24 10.07 3.09
C VAL A 31 23.87 8.72 2.73
N MET A 32 23.24 7.92 1.87
CA MET A 32 23.77 6.61 1.47
C MET A 32 25.12 6.71 0.76
N ASN A 33 25.33 7.75 -0.05
CA ASN A 33 26.60 8.00 -0.73
C ASN A 33 27.70 8.44 0.25
N GLU A 34 27.40 9.33 1.21
CA GLU A 34 28.36 9.75 2.25
C GLU A 34 28.80 8.58 3.13
N GLU A 35 27.88 7.69 3.47
CA GLU A 35 28.18 6.48 4.26
C GLU A 35 28.81 5.36 3.41
N ASN A 36 28.95 5.53 2.10
CA ASN A 36 29.47 4.53 1.15
C ASN A 36 28.74 3.18 1.21
N LEU A 37 27.42 3.21 1.40
CA LEU A 37 26.57 2.03 1.49
C LEU A 37 25.90 1.70 0.14
N LYS A 38 25.64 0.42 -0.11
CA LYS A 38 24.94 -0.03 -1.31
C LYS A 38 23.44 0.15 -1.17
N PHE A 39 22.81 0.63 -2.22
CA PHE A 39 21.35 0.81 -2.24
C PHE A 39 20.74 0.63 -3.63
N ASP A 40 19.45 0.31 -3.64
CA ASP A 40 18.60 0.34 -4.82
C ASP A 40 17.79 1.65 -4.84
N ASP A 41 17.72 2.31 -5.98
CA ASP A 41 16.94 3.53 -6.15
C ASP A 41 15.45 3.33 -5.83
N ASN A 42 14.89 2.18 -6.20
CA ASN A 42 13.51 1.82 -5.88
C ASN A 42 13.28 1.67 -4.38
N ALA A 43 14.26 1.15 -3.63
CA ALA A 43 14.17 1.04 -2.18
C ALA A 43 14.12 2.42 -1.53
N LEU A 44 15.02 3.34 -1.91
CA LEU A 44 15.04 4.70 -1.37
C LEU A 44 13.78 5.48 -1.74
N SER A 45 13.26 5.30 -2.96
CA SER A 45 11.99 5.92 -3.38
C SER A 45 10.82 5.46 -2.49
N LYS A 46 10.75 4.17 -2.14
CA LYS A 46 9.75 3.66 -1.21
C LYS A 46 9.92 4.22 0.20
N ILE A 47 11.15 4.29 0.70
CA ILE A 47 11.42 4.91 2.00
C ILE A 47 10.95 6.37 2.02
N ALA A 48 11.19 7.14 0.93
CA ALA A 48 10.73 8.52 0.81
C ALA A 48 9.19 8.61 0.82
N GLU A 49 8.50 7.69 0.15
CA GLU A 49 7.04 7.58 0.14
C GLU A 49 6.49 7.30 1.55
N PHE A 50 7.06 6.32 2.26
CA PHE A 50 6.66 5.98 3.65
C PHE A 50 6.97 7.09 4.65
N GLY A 51 7.99 7.92 4.40
CA GLY A 51 8.29 9.11 5.18
C GLY A 51 7.19 10.17 5.18
N ASN A 52 6.26 10.11 4.21
CA ASN A 52 5.05 10.92 4.13
C ASN A 52 5.28 12.42 4.36
N GLY A 53 6.39 12.96 3.83
CA GLY A 53 6.80 14.35 3.96
C GLY A 53 7.57 14.67 5.24
N SER A 54 7.92 13.66 6.04
CA SER A 54 8.75 13.77 7.25
C SER A 54 10.15 13.20 6.99
N MET A 55 11.17 14.05 6.98
CA MET A 55 12.57 13.63 6.85
C MET A 55 12.99 12.73 8.01
N ARG A 56 12.52 13.06 9.21
CA ARG A 56 12.85 12.29 10.42
C ARG A 56 12.38 10.84 10.31
N ASP A 57 11.13 10.64 9.84
CA ASP A 57 10.56 9.32 9.73
C ASP A 57 11.22 8.54 8.58
N ALA A 58 11.54 9.21 7.47
CA ALA A 58 12.29 8.62 6.36
C ALA A 58 13.70 8.17 6.78
N LEU A 59 14.45 9.01 7.52
CA LEU A 59 15.78 8.64 8.03
C LEU A 59 15.71 7.51 9.05
N SER A 60 14.71 7.51 9.94
CA SER A 60 14.51 6.41 10.90
C SER A 60 14.24 5.09 10.20
N LEU A 61 13.45 5.13 9.10
CA LEU A 61 13.18 3.95 8.29
C LEU A 61 14.44 3.52 7.51
N LEU A 62 15.25 4.48 7.04
CA LEU A 62 16.53 4.19 6.39
C LEU A 62 17.48 3.45 7.33
N ASP A 63 17.65 3.92 8.58
CA ASP A 63 18.50 3.28 9.58
C ASP A 63 18.06 1.84 9.89
N GLN A 64 16.74 1.62 10.00
CA GLN A 64 16.18 0.29 10.16
C GLN A 64 16.49 -0.61 8.95
N SER A 65 16.36 -0.05 7.73
CA SER A 65 16.63 -0.77 6.48
C SER A 65 18.10 -1.15 6.35
N ILE A 66 19.03 -0.26 6.71
CA ILE A 66 20.47 -0.52 6.72
C ILE A 66 20.78 -1.64 7.72
N SER A 67 20.18 -1.58 8.91
CA SER A 67 20.39 -2.60 9.96
C SER A 67 19.85 -3.96 9.53
N PHE A 68 18.67 -4.03 8.89
CA PHE A 68 18.05 -5.25 8.41
C PHE A 68 18.83 -5.85 7.23
N GLY A 69 19.27 -5.02 6.27
CA GLY A 69 20.03 -5.41 5.09
C GLY A 69 21.55 -5.56 5.32
N ASN A 70 22.01 -5.63 6.58
CA ASN A 70 23.43 -5.81 6.94
C ASN A 70 24.38 -4.81 6.24
N GLY A 71 24.00 -3.52 6.23
CA GLY A 71 24.79 -2.45 5.63
C GLY A 71 24.44 -2.16 4.17
N SER A 72 23.32 -2.67 3.68
CA SER A 72 22.79 -2.35 2.35
C SER A 72 21.29 -2.09 2.39
N VAL A 73 20.76 -1.33 1.43
CA VAL A 73 19.33 -1.05 1.31
C VAL A 73 18.86 -1.57 -0.05
N LEU A 74 18.44 -2.83 -0.06
CA LEU A 74 17.94 -3.49 -1.25
C LEU A 74 16.40 -3.53 -1.23
N GLU A 75 15.77 -3.46 -2.39
CA GLU A 75 14.31 -3.47 -2.49
C GLU A 75 13.69 -4.73 -1.89
N LYS A 76 14.35 -5.89 -2.04
CA LYS A 76 13.90 -7.17 -1.49
C LYS A 76 13.85 -7.13 0.03
N ASP A 77 14.95 -6.66 0.66
CA ASP A 77 15.09 -6.64 2.11
C ASP A 77 14.13 -5.62 2.74
N LEU A 78 13.94 -4.47 2.06
CA LEU A 78 12.97 -3.47 2.47
C LEU A 78 11.53 -4.01 2.42
N LYS A 79 11.16 -4.75 1.37
CA LYS A 79 9.84 -5.39 1.27
C LYS A 79 9.61 -6.37 2.41
N GLU A 80 10.61 -7.20 2.72
CA GLU A 80 10.54 -8.16 3.81
C GLU A 80 10.43 -7.48 5.16
N MET A 81 11.27 -6.48 5.44
CA MET A 81 11.26 -5.72 6.70
C MET A 81 9.92 -5.02 6.95
N LEU A 82 9.32 -4.44 5.91
CA LEU A 82 8.05 -3.72 6.00
C LEU A 82 6.83 -4.64 5.90
N GLY A 83 7.03 -5.93 5.66
CA GLY A 83 5.94 -6.87 5.39
C GLY A 83 5.11 -6.46 4.18
N LEU A 84 5.76 -5.84 3.18
CA LEU A 84 5.07 -5.41 1.96
C LEU A 84 4.78 -6.63 1.09
N ILE A 85 3.54 -6.72 0.69
CA ILE A 85 3.08 -7.80 -0.18
C ILE A 85 3.57 -7.55 -1.60
N ASN A 86 3.95 -8.62 -2.28
CA ASN A 86 4.37 -8.50 -3.67
C ASN A 86 3.17 -8.05 -4.54
N HIS A 87 3.41 -7.13 -5.47
CA HIS A 87 2.38 -6.69 -6.42
C HIS A 87 1.72 -7.86 -7.15
N ASP A 88 2.48 -8.91 -7.48
CA ASP A 88 1.95 -10.11 -8.14
C ASP A 88 0.93 -10.84 -7.26
N GLU A 89 1.13 -10.86 -5.95
CA GLU A 89 0.19 -11.50 -5.00
C GLU A 89 -1.11 -10.69 -4.89
N ILE A 90 -1.03 -9.37 -4.92
CA ILE A 90 -2.22 -8.50 -4.92
C ILE A 90 -2.97 -8.60 -6.27
N ASN A 91 -2.24 -8.63 -7.39
CA ASN A 91 -2.83 -8.84 -8.71
C ASN A 91 -3.53 -10.22 -8.79
N HIS A 92 -2.90 -11.26 -8.22
CA HIS A 92 -3.49 -12.59 -8.14
C HIS A 92 -4.75 -12.59 -7.27
N LEU A 93 -4.71 -11.93 -6.10
CA LEU A 93 -5.88 -11.80 -5.22
C LEU A 93 -7.03 -11.08 -5.94
N ALA A 94 -6.74 -10.00 -6.67
CA ALA A 94 -7.72 -9.29 -7.49
C ALA A 94 -8.32 -10.19 -8.57
N SER A 95 -7.51 -11.01 -9.24
CA SER A 95 -8.00 -12.01 -10.20
C SER A 95 -8.95 -13.02 -9.55
N LEU A 96 -8.61 -13.55 -8.37
CA LEU A 96 -9.48 -14.49 -7.64
C LEU A 96 -10.82 -13.86 -7.25
N VAL A 97 -10.82 -12.56 -6.87
CA VAL A 97 -12.04 -11.81 -6.60
C VAL A 97 -12.88 -11.67 -7.87
N CYS A 98 -12.25 -11.38 -9.01
CA CYS A 98 -12.93 -11.29 -10.31
C CYS A 98 -13.56 -12.64 -10.70
N ASP A 99 -12.83 -13.73 -10.52
CA ASP A 99 -13.28 -15.10 -10.81
C ASP A 99 -14.33 -15.60 -9.81
N ARG A 100 -14.54 -14.86 -8.70
CA ARG A 100 -15.50 -15.16 -7.61
C ARG A 100 -15.28 -16.55 -6.97
N ASP A 101 -14.05 -16.99 -6.95
CA ASP A 101 -13.69 -18.29 -6.39
C ASP A 101 -13.40 -18.15 -4.88
N ALA A 102 -14.46 -18.23 -4.07
CA ALA A 102 -14.40 -18.07 -2.62
C ALA A 102 -13.43 -19.07 -1.96
N GLU A 103 -13.37 -20.31 -2.46
CA GLU A 103 -12.49 -21.33 -1.91
C GLU A 103 -11.01 -20.99 -2.11
N LYS A 104 -10.65 -20.59 -3.34
CA LYS A 104 -9.26 -20.17 -3.63
C LYS A 104 -8.88 -18.89 -2.89
N ILE A 105 -9.81 -17.95 -2.73
CA ILE A 105 -9.59 -16.73 -1.94
C ILE A 105 -9.20 -17.10 -0.50
N LEU A 106 -10.00 -17.94 0.17
CA LEU A 106 -9.74 -18.33 1.56
C LEU A 106 -8.41 -19.09 1.69
N LEU A 107 -8.11 -20.01 0.77
CA LEU A 107 -6.83 -20.72 0.75
C LEU A 107 -5.65 -19.75 0.55
N PHE A 108 -5.81 -18.77 -0.31
CA PHE A 108 -4.76 -17.78 -0.58
C PHE A 108 -4.51 -16.86 0.63
N VAL A 109 -5.56 -16.34 1.26
CA VAL A 109 -5.46 -15.52 2.49
C VAL A 109 -4.78 -16.32 3.61
N LYS A 110 -5.15 -17.59 3.78
CA LYS A 110 -4.51 -18.47 4.75
C LYS A 110 -3.01 -18.64 4.48
N LYS A 111 -2.61 -18.78 3.20
CA LYS A 111 -1.21 -18.86 2.81
C LYS A 111 -0.45 -17.57 3.13
N MET A 112 -1.04 -16.39 2.84
CA MET A 112 -0.46 -15.09 3.19
C MET A 112 -0.27 -14.95 4.71
N ALA A 113 -1.29 -15.32 5.50
CA ALA A 113 -1.22 -15.31 6.96
C ALA A 113 -0.09 -16.21 7.50
N HIS A 114 0.08 -17.43 6.94
CA HIS A 114 1.16 -18.33 7.33
C HIS A 114 2.55 -17.83 6.97
N LYS A 115 2.68 -17.00 5.93
CA LYS A 115 3.94 -16.32 5.58
C LYS A 115 4.26 -15.14 6.49
N GLY A 116 3.33 -14.73 7.37
CA GLY A 116 3.49 -13.56 8.22
C GLY A 116 3.29 -12.22 7.51
N GLU A 117 2.63 -12.22 6.35
CA GLU A 117 2.34 -11.01 5.60
C GLU A 117 1.33 -10.12 6.35
N ASN A 118 1.48 -8.81 6.21
CA ASN A 118 0.56 -7.84 6.81
C ASN A 118 -0.75 -7.77 6.02
N LEU A 119 -1.77 -8.47 6.51
CA LEU A 119 -3.06 -8.58 5.83
C LEU A 119 -3.86 -7.27 5.79
N SER A 120 -3.62 -6.37 6.75
CA SER A 120 -4.19 -5.02 6.70
C SER A 120 -3.61 -4.21 5.54
N ASN A 121 -2.31 -4.36 5.27
CA ASN A 121 -1.69 -3.74 4.10
C ASN A 121 -2.16 -4.39 2.79
N ALA A 122 -2.37 -5.72 2.77
CA ALA A 122 -2.96 -6.40 1.62
C ALA A 122 -4.27 -5.76 1.16
N LEU A 123 -5.16 -5.47 2.11
CA LEU A 123 -6.44 -4.84 1.81
C LEU A 123 -6.29 -3.40 1.31
N LYS A 124 -5.31 -2.64 1.84
CA LYS A 124 -5.00 -1.28 1.35
C LYS A 124 -4.46 -1.32 -0.08
N ASP A 125 -3.54 -2.25 -0.36
CA ASP A 125 -2.93 -2.39 -1.68
C ASP A 125 -3.97 -2.87 -2.71
N LEU A 126 -4.85 -3.80 -2.33
CA LEU A 126 -5.98 -4.22 -3.15
C LEU A 126 -6.95 -3.05 -3.45
N THR A 127 -7.24 -2.21 -2.45
CA THR A 127 -8.07 -1.01 -2.65
C THR A 127 -7.41 -0.03 -3.62
N SER A 128 -6.10 0.18 -3.47
CA SER A 128 -5.31 1.04 -4.37
C SER A 128 -5.27 0.46 -5.79
N LEU A 129 -5.20 -0.86 -5.93
CA LEU A 129 -5.26 -1.53 -7.21
C LEU A 129 -6.62 -1.33 -7.90
N PHE A 130 -7.75 -1.50 -7.20
CA PHE A 130 -9.09 -1.24 -7.75
C PHE A 130 -9.23 0.22 -8.22
N HIS A 131 -8.70 1.18 -7.48
CA HIS A 131 -8.67 2.57 -7.92
C HIS A 131 -7.85 2.74 -9.21
N LYS A 132 -6.64 2.17 -9.30
CA LYS A 132 -5.80 2.21 -10.51
C LYS A 132 -6.50 1.58 -11.72
N ILE A 133 -7.15 0.43 -11.53
CA ILE A 133 -7.93 -0.26 -12.56
C ILE A 133 -9.08 0.63 -13.03
N SER A 134 -9.81 1.28 -12.12
CA SER A 134 -10.91 2.20 -12.48
C SER A 134 -10.43 3.38 -13.32
N ILE A 135 -9.25 3.95 -13.00
CA ILE A 135 -8.64 5.00 -13.80
C ILE A 135 -8.24 4.48 -15.18
N ALA A 136 -7.61 3.30 -15.25
CA ALA A 136 -7.17 2.69 -16.50
C ALA A 136 -8.35 2.44 -17.45
N GLN A 137 -9.52 2.03 -16.93
CA GLN A 137 -10.75 1.85 -17.73
C GLN A 137 -11.28 3.16 -18.32
N ILE A 138 -11.13 4.28 -17.59
CA ILE A 138 -11.65 5.59 -18.03
C ILE A 138 -10.70 6.23 -19.05
N ILE A 139 -9.38 6.22 -18.75
CA ILE A 139 -8.38 6.89 -19.60
C ILE A 139 -8.10 6.07 -20.86
N ASN A 140 -8.14 4.74 -20.76
CA ASN A 140 -7.92 3.76 -21.85
C ASN A 140 -6.66 4.07 -22.70
N ASP A 141 -5.58 4.49 -22.06
CA ASP A 141 -4.30 4.81 -22.71
C ASP A 141 -3.25 3.76 -22.35
N GLU A 142 -3.04 2.81 -23.27
CA GLU A 142 -2.07 1.71 -23.11
C GLU A 142 -0.62 2.19 -22.90
N LYS A 143 -0.31 3.45 -23.20
CA LYS A 143 1.03 3.99 -22.99
C LYS A 143 1.31 4.42 -21.56
N GLN A 144 0.25 4.68 -20.78
CA GLN A 144 0.36 5.14 -19.39
C GLN A 144 0.31 4.00 -18.38
N PHE A 145 -0.19 2.84 -18.75
CA PHE A 145 -0.39 1.70 -17.86
C PHE A 145 0.34 0.45 -18.34
N SER A 146 0.73 -0.41 -17.40
CA SER A 146 1.34 -1.69 -17.75
C SER A 146 0.31 -2.63 -18.41
N THR A 147 0.80 -3.50 -19.28
CA THR A 147 -0.04 -4.51 -19.94
C THR A 147 -0.82 -5.36 -18.94
N GLU A 148 -0.18 -5.74 -17.83
CA GLU A 148 -0.81 -6.52 -16.76
C GLU A 148 -2.00 -5.79 -16.10
N LEU A 149 -1.88 -4.47 -15.91
CA LEU A 149 -2.96 -3.67 -15.35
C LEU A 149 -4.12 -3.55 -16.33
N MET A 150 -3.83 -3.42 -17.62
CA MET A 150 -4.84 -3.35 -18.67
C MET A 150 -5.58 -4.70 -18.81
N ASP A 151 -4.86 -5.82 -18.71
CA ASP A 151 -5.46 -7.16 -18.72
C ASP A 151 -6.41 -7.36 -17.54
N LEU A 152 -6.03 -6.88 -16.34
CA LEU A 152 -6.93 -6.87 -15.19
C LEU A 152 -8.11 -5.93 -15.40
N ALA A 153 -7.89 -4.74 -15.96
CA ALA A 153 -8.94 -3.77 -16.23
C ALA A 153 -10.02 -4.32 -17.17
N ASN A 154 -9.64 -5.13 -18.14
CA ASN A 154 -10.56 -5.78 -19.08
C ASN A 154 -11.38 -6.91 -18.44
N LYS A 155 -10.96 -7.46 -17.31
CA LYS A 155 -11.69 -8.53 -16.61
C LYS A 155 -12.82 -7.99 -15.73
N PHE A 156 -12.70 -6.77 -15.21
CA PHE A 156 -13.67 -6.18 -14.31
C PHE A 156 -14.70 -5.33 -15.05
N THR A 157 -15.95 -5.35 -14.60
CA THR A 157 -16.91 -4.32 -14.99
C THR A 157 -16.70 -3.05 -14.16
N ALA A 158 -17.01 -1.89 -14.71
CA ALA A 158 -16.89 -0.63 -13.95
C ALA A 158 -17.80 -0.62 -12.72
N GLN A 159 -18.96 -1.29 -12.79
CA GLN A 159 -19.91 -1.41 -11.68
C GLN A 159 -19.34 -2.28 -10.55
N ASP A 160 -18.76 -3.45 -10.88
CA ASP A 160 -18.13 -4.34 -9.90
C ASP A 160 -16.97 -3.63 -9.18
N LEU A 161 -16.14 -2.89 -9.93
CA LEU A 161 -15.01 -2.15 -9.34
C LEU A 161 -15.46 -1.11 -8.32
N GLN A 162 -16.52 -0.35 -8.61
CA GLN A 162 -17.06 0.62 -7.67
C GLN A 162 -17.59 -0.06 -6.40
N LEU A 163 -18.28 -1.19 -6.55
CA LEU A 163 -18.76 -1.98 -5.44
C LEU A 163 -17.60 -2.56 -4.61
N TYR A 164 -16.62 -3.18 -5.26
CA TYR A 164 -15.46 -3.78 -4.60
C TYR A 164 -14.61 -2.73 -3.88
N TYR A 165 -14.40 -1.57 -4.50
CA TYR A 165 -13.73 -0.44 -3.87
C TYR A 165 -14.46 0.02 -2.60
N GLN A 166 -15.79 0.15 -2.65
CA GLN A 166 -16.59 0.55 -1.48
C GLN A 166 -16.55 -0.51 -0.38
N ILE A 167 -16.63 -1.81 -0.72
CA ILE A 167 -16.50 -2.91 0.24
C ILE A 167 -15.10 -2.91 0.86
N ALA A 168 -14.04 -2.69 0.05
CA ALA A 168 -12.67 -2.65 0.54
C ALA A 168 -12.43 -1.51 1.53
N ILE A 169 -12.92 -0.29 1.25
CA ILE A 169 -12.82 0.85 2.18
C ILE A 169 -13.54 0.57 3.50
N ASN A 170 -14.74 -0.01 3.44
CA ASN A 170 -15.48 -0.37 4.64
C ASN A 170 -14.76 -1.49 5.40
N GLY A 171 -14.22 -2.48 4.68
CA GLY A 171 -13.40 -3.54 5.24
C GLY A 171 -12.17 -3.02 5.98
N GLN A 172 -11.47 -1.99 5.46
CA GLN A 172 -10.35 -1.37 6.16
C GLN A 172 -10.76 -0.76 7.52
N LYS A 173 -11.95 -0.17 7.62
CA LYS A 173 -12.49 0.34 8.89
C LYS A 173 -12.83 -0.81 9.85
N ASP A 174 -13.40 -1.89 9.30
CA ASP A 174 -13.83 -3.06 10.07
C ASP A 174 -12.64 -3.92 10.55
N MET A 175 -11.46 -3.83 9.92
CA MET A 175 -10.26 -4.59 10.28
C MET A 175 -9.88 -4.45 11.75
N SER A 176 -9.95 -3.23 12.30
CA SER A 176 -9.65 -2.96 13.70
C SER A 176 -10.68 -3.53 14.70
N LEU A 177 -11.87 -3.86 14.23
CA LEU A 177 -12.97 -4.44 15.01
C LEU A 177 -13.03 -5.97 14.86
N SER A 178 -12.28 -6.53 13.92
CA SER A 178 -12.26 -7.95 13.65
C SER A 178 -11.47 -8.72 14.69
N PRO A 179 -11.83 -9.98 15.02
CA PRO A 179 -11.11 -10.81 15.98
C PRO A 179 -9.65 -11.08 15.59
N SER A 180 -9.34 -11.09 14.29
CA SER A 180 -7.99 -11.15 13.73
C SER A 180 -7.97 -10.48 12.36
N GLU A 181 -6.77 -10.05 11.91
CA GLU A 181 -6.59 -9.49 10.55
C GLU A 181 -7.01 -10.49 9.47
N GLN A 182 -6.73 -11.79 9.67
CA GLN A 182 -7.13 -12.82 8.74
C GLN A 182 -8.65 -12.88 8.56
N ILE A 183 -9.41 -12.93 9.66
CA ILE A 183 -10.87 -12.94 9.61
C ILE A 183 -11.41 -11.68 8.97
N GLY A 184 -10.82 -10.51 9.29
CA GLY A 184 -11.22 -9.23 8.70
C GLY A 184 -11.05 -9.21 7.19
N LEU A 185 -9.91 -9.68 6.69
CA LEU A 185 -9.64 -9.77 5.25
C LEU A 185 -10.55 -10.80 4.59
N GLU A 186 -10.66 -12.01 5.12
CA GLU A 186 -11.54 -13.08 4.61
C GLU A 186 -12.98 -12.59 4.45
N MET A 187 -13.54 -11.97 5.51
CA MET A 187 -14.91 -11.47 5.47
C MET A 187 -15.09 -10.33 4.47
N THR A 188 -14.10 -9.48 4.30
CA THR A 188 -14.15 -8.40 3.30
C THR A 188 -14.17 -8.96 1.88
N LEU A 189 -13.31 -9.93 1.59
CA LEU A 189 -13.25 -10.58 0.28
C LEU A 189 -14.50 -11.43 -0.01
N LEU A 190 -15.01 -12.15 0.99
CA LEU A 190 -16.26 -12.90 0.86
C LEU A 190 -17.46 -11.98 0.57
N ARG A 191 -17.51 -10.79 1.17
CA ARG A 191 -18.53 -9.78 0.83
C ARG A 191 -18.43 -9.36 -0.63
N MET A 192 -17.24 -9.18 -1.20
CA MET A 192 -17.07 -8.83 -2.61
C MET A 192 -17.65 -9.93 -3.54
N VAL A 193 -17.46 -11.19 -3.17
CA VAL A 193 -17.92 -12.32 -3.98
C VAL A 193 -19.42 -12.60 -3.83
N THR A 194 -19.99 -12.35 -2.63
CA THR A 194 -21.39 -12.67 -2.31
C THR A 194 -22.37 -11.55 -2.61
N PHE A 195 -21.96 -10.29 -2.43
CA PHE A 195 -22.83 -9.15 -2.75
C PHE A 195 -22.79 -8.82 -4.24
N TYR A 196 -23.43 -9.68 -5.02
CA TYR A 196 -23.64 -9.42 -6.45
C TYR A 196 -25.05 -8.90 -6.67
N PRO A 197 -25.24 -7.74 -7.29
CA PRO A 197 -26.57 -7.34 -7.74
C PRO A 197 -26.99 -8.29 -8.87
N ASN A 198 -27.91 -9.22 -8.55
CA ASN A 198 -28.62 -9.96 -9.58
C ASN A 198 -29.55 -8.96 -10.29
N PHE A 199 -29.09 -8.43 -11.43
CA PHE A 199 -29.94 -7.76 -12.40
C PHE A 199 -30.39 -8.73 -13.47
#